data_8e3d4cbc933b13661592b18e1e84eddf
#
_entry.id   8e3d4cbc933b13661592b18e1e84eddf
#
_cell.length_a   1.000
_cell.length_b   1.000
_cell.length_c   1.000
_cell.angle_alpha   90.00
_cell.angle_beta   90.00
_cell.angle_gamma   90.00
#
_symmetry.space_group_name_H-M   'P 1'
#
loop_
_entity.id
_entity.type
_entity.pdbx_description
1 polymer ?
#
loop_
_entity_poly.entity_id
_entity_poly.type
_entity_poly.pdbx_seq_one_letter_code
_entity_poly.pdbx_strand_id
1 'polypeptide(L)'
;MTKCRSAVLFFAVMAFLASSAVAQVNPYKDPTPGVSGYRAEVLAEVRVQEDKFTRLSEAIPADQYTWRPAADVRSVSEVFLHVSAANYNLPKLIGTAVPAGIDVKGLEKSTTDKAKVVSTLKDSFAHLKAAIMKMPEADLEKSLDWFGGKNTERGILLFITRHMAEHLGQSIAYARSVGVTPPWTEDQQRQQAQPQKK
;
A
#
# COMPACT_ATOMS: atom_id res chain seq x y z
N MET A 1 -47.64 -56.57 5.25
CA MET A 1 -47.38 -55.18 5.66
C MET A 1 -45.87 -54.94 5.63
N THR A 2 -45.36 -54.46 4.50
CA THR A 2 -43.93 -54.34 4.23
C THR A 2 -43.57 -52.88 4.38
N LYS A 3 -42.74 -52.52 5.38
CA LYS A 3 -42.27 -51.18 5.62
C LYS A 3 -41.03 -50.86 4.75
N CYS A 4 -41.21 -50.00 3.74
CA CYS A 4 -40.14 -49.48 2.93
C CYS A 4 -39.40 -48.42 3.74
N ARG A 5 -38.09 -48.62 4.01
CA ARG A 5 -37.20 -47.65 4.63
C ARG A 5 -36.43 -46.92 3.51
N SER A 6 -36.82 -45.66 3.21
CA SER A 6 -36.06 -44.80 2.33
C SER A 6 -34.82 -44.30 3.06
N ALA A 7 -33.65 -44.67 2.57
CA ALA A 7 -32.37 -44.10 2.99
C ALA A 7 -32.11 -42.82 2.19
N VAL A 8 -32.08 -41.67 2.88
CA VAL A 8 -31.67 -40.41 2.30
C VAL A 8 -30.15 -40.30 2.44
N LEU A 9 -29.44 -40.39 1.29
CA LEU A 9 -28.03 -40.14 1.22
C LEU A 9 -27.78 -38.60 1.21
N PHE A 10 -27.21 -38.06 2.28
CA PHE A 10 -26.67 -36.71 2.30
C PHE A 10 -25.30 -36.70 1.62
N PHE A 11 -25.22 -36.17 0.41
CA PHE A 11 -23.93 -35.79 -0.22
C PHE A 11 -23.47 -34.49 0.37
N ALA A 12 -22.50 -34.55 1.27
CA ALA A 12 -21.77 -33.36 1.72
C ALA A 12 -20.77 -32.93 0.62
N VAL A 13 -21.09 -31.90 -0.14
CA VAL A 13 -20.14 -31.26 -1.08
C VAL A 13 -19.18 -30.45 -0.23
N MET A 14 -17.99 -30.97 0.03
CA MET A 14 -16.86 -30.22 0.56
C MET A 14 -16.31 -29.34 -0.56
N ALA A 15 -16.68 -28.06 -0.56
CA ALA A 15 -16.02 -27.03 -1.39
C ALA A 15 -14.62 -26.78 -0.82
N PHE A 16 -13.59 -27.34 -1.43
CA PHE A 16 -12.22 -26.95 -1.22
C PHE A 16 -12.02 -25.53 -1.77
N LEU A 17 -12.09 -24.52 -0.91
CA LEU A 17 -11.58 -23.21 -1.22
C LEU A 17 -10.04 -23.32 -1.27
N ALA A 18 -9.51 -23.50 -2.47
CA ALA A 18 -8.09 -23.34 -2.72
C ALA A 18 -7.75 -21.86 -2.51
N SER A 19 -7.30 -21.52 -1.31
CA SER A 19 -6.63 -20.22 -1.06
C SER A 19 -5.37 -20.21 -1.92
N SER A 20 -5.43 -19.52 -3.05
CA SER A 20 -4.25 -19.16 -3.82
C SER A 20 -3.37 -18.30 -2.91
N ALA A 21 -2.32 -18.90 -2.35
CA ALA A 21 -1.28 -18.13 -1.68
C ALA A 21 -0.66 -17.23 -2.74
N VAL A 22 -1.03 -15.95 -2.74
CA VAL A 22 -0.35 -14.94 -3.54
C VAL A 22 1.10 -14.91 -3.02
N ALA A 23 2.02 -15.42 -3.83
CA ALA A 23 3.44 -15.40 -3.50
C ALA A 23 3.84 -13.94 -3.26
N GLN A 24 4.33 -13.65 -2.05
CA GLN A 24 4.76 -12.32 -1.69
C GLN A 24 5.94 -11.95 -2.57
N VAL A 25 5.75 -10.95 -3.45
CA VAL A 25 6.83 -10.47 -4.33
C VAL A 25 7.95 -9.95 -3.43
N ASN A 26 9.15 -10.50 -3.61
CA ASN A 26 10.34 -9.98 -2.93
C ASN A 26 11.03 -8.98 -3.88
N PRO A 27 10.81 -7.67 -3.72
CA PRO A 27 11.29 -6.66 -4.67
C PRO A 27 12.81 -6.56 -4.73
N TYR A 28 13.52 -7.10 -3.74
CA TYR A 28 14.99 -7.17 -3.74
C TYR A 28 15.53 -8.37 -4.53
N LYS A 29 14.72 -9.42 -4.72
CA LYS A 29 15.07 -10.58 -5.56
C LYS A 29 14.65 -10.39 -7.01
N ASP A 30 13.59 -9.62 -7.23
CA ASP A 30 12.99 -9.39 -8.55
C ASP A 30 13.12 -7.90 -8.93
N PRO A 31 14.34 -7.44 -9.31
CA PRO A 31 14.58 -6.03 -9.63
C PRO A 31 13.77 -5.60 -10.86
N THR A 32 13.43 -4.32 -10.93
CA THR A 32 12.72 -3.76 -12.08
C THR A 32 13.64 -3.77 -13.31
N PRO A 33 13.30 -4.45 -14.42
CA PRO A 33 14.11 -4.44 -15.62
C PRO A 33 14.37 -3.02 -16.12
N GLY A 34 15.62 -2.74 -16.52
CA GLY A 34 16.04 -1.44 -17.06
C GLY A 34 16.20 -0.31 -16.03
N VAL A 35 16.08 -0.61 -14.73
CA VAL A 35 16.34 0.34 -13.65
C VAL A 35 17.49 -0.17 -12.78
N SER A 36 18.47 0.67 -12.50
CA SER A 36 19.67 0.33 -11.72
C SER A 36 20.00 1.39 -10.69
N GLY A 37 21.03 1.14 -9.88
CA GLY A 37 21.55 2.07 -8.89
C GLY A 37 20.50 2.52 -7.87
N TYR A 38 20.61 3.77 -7.43
CA TYR A 38 19.77 4.32 -6.38
C TYR A 38 18.27 4.29 -6.70
N ARG A 39 17.89 4.47 -7.97
CA ARG A 39 16.48 4.39 -8.38
C ARG A 39 15.90 2.99 -8.21
N ALA A 40 16.69 1.95 -8.47
CA ALA A 40 16.26 0.56 -8.25
C ALA A 40 16.04 0.27 -6.76
N GLU A 41 16.93 0.77 -5.89
CA GLU A 41 16.79 0.65 -4.44
C GLU A 41 15.51 1.36 -3.94
N VAL A 42 15.28 2.59 -4.39
CA VAL A 42 14.07 3.34 -4.05
C VAL A 42 12.80 2.65 -4.56
N LEU A 43 12.82 2.10 -5.78
CA LEU A 43 11.67 1.35 -6.31
C LEU A 43 11.38 0.08 -5.51
N ALA A 44 12.41 -0.61 -5.01
CA ALA A 44 12.23 -1.76 -4.14
C ALA A 44 11.52 -1.35 -2.84
N GLU A 45 11.95 -0.26 -2.20
CA GLU A 45 11.29 0.29 -1.01
C GLU A 45 9.86 0.74 -1.29
N VAL A 46 9.60 1.44 -2.40
CA VAL A 46 8.25 1.86 -2.80
C VAL A 46 7.33 0.65 -2.99
N ARG A 47 7.80 -0.45 -3.58
CA ARG A 47 7.02 -1.68 -3.72
C ARG A 47 6.69 -2.33 -2.38
N VAL A 48 7.62 -2.34 -1.43
CA VAL A 48 7.37 -2.83 -0.06
C VAL A 48 6.30 -1.98 0.62
N GLN A 49 6.40 -0.65 0.48
CA GLN A 49 5.40 0.26 1.05
C GLN A 49 4.03 0.08 0.38
N GLU A 50 3.98 -0.02 -0.95
CA GLU A 50 2.76 -0.27 -1.72
C GLU A 50 2.04 -1.55 -1.26
N ASP A 51 2.77 -2.67 -1.14
CA ASP A 51 2.19 -3.94 -0.67
C ASP A 51 1.57 -3.77 0.72
N LYS A 52 2.32 -3.18 1.65
CA LYS A 52 1.85 -3.00 3.02
C LYS A 52 0.66 -2.04 3.10
N PHE A 53 0.72 -0.89 2.45
CA PHE A 53 -0.39 0.07 2.43
C PHE A 53 -1.64 -0.53 1.81
N THR A 54 -1.51 -1.20 0.66
CA THR A 54 -2.63 -1.82 -0.04
C THR A 54 -3.29 -2.89 0.82
N ARG A 55 -2.50 -3.84 1.32
CA ARG A 55 -3.01 -4.94 2.15
C ARG A 55 -3.63 -4.44 3.46
N LEU A 56 -3.03 -3.43 4.09
CA LEU A 56 -3.56 -2.84 5.31
C LEU A 56 -4.88 -2.10 5.05
N SER A 57 -4.95 -1.30 3.98
CA SER A 57 -6.19 -0.61 3.60
C SER A 57 -7.31 -1.59 3.27
N GLU A 58 -7.01 -2.70 2.62
CA GLU A 58 -7.98 -3.75 2.34
C GLU A 58 -8.44 -4.51 3.61
N ALA A 59 -7.57 -4.68 4.60
CA ALA A 59 -7.89 -5.37 5.84
C ALA A 59 -8.77 -4.56 6.80
N ILE A 60 -8.64 -3.23 6.83
CA ILE A 60 -9.44 -2.37 7.71
C ILE A 60 -10.91 -2.38 7.23
N PRO A 61 -11.91 -2.67 8.11
CA PRO A 61 -13.33 -2.63 7.76
C PRO A 61 -13.79 -1.26 7.29
N ALA A 62 -14.79 -1.21 6.39
CA ALA A 62 -15.27 0.02 5.77
C ALA A 62 -15.85 1.04 6.77
N ASP A 63 -16.51 0.57 7.82
CA ASP A 63 -17.06 1.38 8.92
C ASP A 63 -15.98 2.04 9.76
N GLN A 64 -14.71 1.56 9.69
CA GLN A 64 -13.57 2.14 10.40
C GLN A 64 -12.84 3.24 9.60
N TYR A 65 -13.26 3.53 8.37
CA TYR A 65 -12.57 4.52 7.51
C TYR A 65 -12.73 5.97 8.00
N THR A 66 -13.76 6.25 8.81
CA THR A 66 -13.95 7.55 9.45
C THR A 66 -13.34 7.63 10.86
N TRP A 67 -12.86 6.49 11.39
CA TRP A 67 -12.25 6.46 12.71
C TRP A 67 -10.97 7.31 12.77
N ARG A 68 -10.79 8.01 13.88
CA ARG A 68 -9.61 8.82 14.21
C ARG A 68 -9.34 8.78 15.72
N PRO A 69 -8.09 8.89 16.17
CA PRO A 69 -7.76 8.83 17.59
C PRO A 69 -8.17 10.09 18.36
N ALA A 70 -8.28 11.25 17.69
CA ALA A 70 -8.72 12.53 18.26
C ALA A 70 -9.33 13.40 17.18
N ALA A 71 -10.10 14.43 17.55
CA ALA A 71 -10.88 15.27 16.63
C ALA A 71 -10.02 16.02 15.59
N ASP A 72 -8.83 16.43 15.97
CA ASP A 72 -7.87 17.19 15.15
C ASP A 72 -6.85 16.33 14.40
N VAL A 73 -6.98 15.00 14.51
CA VAL A 73 -6.08 14.04 13.86
C VAL A 73 -6.75 13.44 12.63
N ARG A 74 -5.96 13.12 11.59
CA ARG A 74 -6.48 12.46 10.40
C ARG A 74 -7.23 11.18 10.72
N SER A 75 -8.33 10.93 10.01
CA SER A 75 -9.00 9.62 10.03
C SER A 75 -8.21 8.58 9.21
N VAL A 76 -8.64 7.32 9.28
CA VAL A 76 -8.07 6.23 8.47
C VAL A 76 -8.08 6.58 6.98
N SER A 77 -9.23 7.02 6.44
CA SER A 77 -9.33 7.43 5.03
C SER A 77 -8.42 8.60 4.70
N GLU A 78 -8.38 9.61 5.57
CA GLU A 78 -7.56 10.81 5.37
C GLU A 78 -6.06 10.49 5.36
N VAL A 79 -5.58 9.52 6.16
CA VAL A 79 -4.17 9.10 6.11
C VAL A 79 -3.84 8.44 4.77
N PHE A 80 -4.64 7.51 4.28
CA PHE A 80 -4.41 6.85 2.99
C PHE A 80 -4.48 7.84 1.82
N LEU A 81 -5.44 8.75 1.85
CA LEU A 81 -5.58 9.78 0.82
C LEU A 81 -4.48 10.85 0.90
N HIS A 82 -3.95 11.14 2.09
CA HIS A 82 -2.76 11.99 2.26
C HIS A 82 -1.53 11.39 1.60
N VAL A 83 -1.29 10.10 1.80
CA VAL A 83 -0.22 9.36 1.10
C VAL A 83 -0.44 9.40 -0.41
N SER A 84 -1.68 9.20 -0.86
CA SER A 84 -2.03 9.28 -2.28
C SER A 84 -1.76 10.67 -2.86
N ALA A 85 -2.13 11.74 -2.14
CA ALA A 85 -1.86 13.12 -2.54
C ALA A 85 -0.35 13.40 -2.66
N ALA A 86 0.45 12.91 -1.70
CA ALA A 86 1.90 13.02 -1.75
C ALA A 86 2.49 12.25 -2.95
N ASN A 87 2.02 11.03 -3.21
CA ASN A 87 2.45 10.21 -4.33
C ASN A 87 2.14 10.84 -5.71
N TYR A 88 1.09 11.66 -5.81
CA TYR A 88 0.82 12.45 -7.02
C TYR A 88 1.60 13.77 -7.08
N ASN A 89 1.81 14.42 -5.93
CA ASN A 89 2.40 15.77 -5.91
C ASN A 89 3.92 15.79 -5.95
N LEU A 90 4.58 14.91 -5.19
CA LEU A 90 6.05 14.91 -5.05
C LEU A 90 6.78 14.61 -6.36
N PRO A 91 6.27 13.73 -7.25
CA PRO A 91 6.89 13.49 -8.55
C PRO A 91 7.04 14.72 -9.45
N LYS A 92 6.33 15.83 -9.20
CA LYS A 92 6.57 17.10 -9.90
C LYS A 92 8.00 17.62 -9.72
N LEU A 93 8.57 17.35 -8.56
CA LEU A 93 9.94 17.78 -8.22
C LEU A 93 11.02 16.99 -8.96
N ILE A 94 10.64 15.87 -9.57
CA ILE A 94 11.48 15.02 -10.41
C ILE A 94 10.96 14.95 -11.86
N GLY A 95 10.27 16.02 -12.31
CA GLY A 95 9.88 16.22 -13.69
C GLY A 95 8.60 15.48 -14.15
N THR A 96 7.81 14.89 -13.26
CA THR A 96 6.55 14.20 -13.64
C THR A 96 5.33 14.98 -13.17
N ALA A 97 4.50 15.43 -14.12
CA ALA A 97 3.28 16.19 -13.82
C ALA A 97 2.22 15.34 -13.12
N VAL A 98 1.37 15.99 -12.32
CA VAL A 98 0.15 15.36 -11.77
C VAL A 98 -0.78 14.97 -12.92
N PRO A 99 -1.39 13.78 -12.91
CA PRO A 99 -2.36 13.38 -13.92
C PRO A 99 -3.55 14.34 -14.00
N ALA A 100 -4.07 14.56 -15.21
CA ALA A 100 -5.25 15.41 -15.40
C ALA A 100 -6.44 14.88 -14.56
N GLY A 101 -7.21 15.79 -13.98
CA GLY A 101 -8.37 15.47 -13.16
C GLY A 101 -8.08 15.14 -11.69
N ILE A 102 -6.82 15.09 -11.26
CA ILE A 102 -6.47 14.88 -9.85
C ILE A 102 -6.35 16.23 -9.14
N ASP A 103 -7.30 16.52 -8.24
CA ASP A 103 -7.18 17.65 -7.30
C ASP A 103 -6.39 17.21 -6.06
N VAL A 104 -5.07 17.39 -6.11
CA VAL A 104 -4.16 17.00 -5.01
C VAL A 104 -4.50 17.72 -3.69
N LYS A 105 -4.97 18.98 -3.76
CA LYS A 105 -5.26 19.77 -2.56
C LYS A 105 -6.51 19.30 -1.82
N GLY A 106 -7.54 18.90 -2.57
CA GLY A 106 -8.79 18.38 -2.03
C GLY A 106 -8.77 16.88 -1.76
N LEU A 107 -7.77 16.14 -2.24
CA LEU A 107 -7.77 14.68 -2.25
C LEU A 107 -7.90 14.06 -0.86
N GLU A 108 -7.20 14.59 0.13
CA GLU A 108 -7.18 14.07 1.50
C GLU A 108 -8.59 13.94 2.13
N LYS A 109 -9.51 14.82 1.76
CA LYS A 109 -10.89 14.87 2.29
C LYS A 109 -11.95 14.50 1.23
N SER A 110 -11.54 13.95 0.09
CA SER A 110 -12.44 13.75 -1.05
C SER A 110 -13.47 12.64 -0.84
N THR A 111 -13.17 11.64 0.00
CA THR A 111 -14.07 10.51 0.23
C THR A 111 -13.70 9.71 1.48
N THR A 112 -14.70 9.03 2.06
CA THR A 112 -14.50 8.00 3.10
C THR A 112 -14.91 6.61 2.60
N ASP A 113 -15.32 6.50 1.34
CA ASP A 113 -15.66 5.23 0.71
C ASP A 113 -14.40 4.36 0.55
N LYS A 114 -14.40 3.20 1.19
CA LYS A 114 -13.26 2.28 1.21
C LYS A 114 -12.77 1.92 -0.18
N ALA A 115 -13.69 1.59 -1.10
CA ALA A 115 -13.31 1.14 -2.44
C ALA A 115 -12.62 2.25 -3.23
N LYS A 116 -13.12 3.48 -3.12
CA LYS A 116 -12.51 4.67 -3.73
C LYS A 116 -11.16 4.99 -3.13
N VAL A 117 -11.04 4.95 -1.79
CA VAL A 117 -9.75 5.19 -1.11
C VAL A 117 -8.71 4.18 -1.54
N VAL A 118 -9.03 2.88 -1.55
CA VAL A 118 -8.11 1.81 -1.94
C VAL A 118 -7.71 1.95 -3.42
N SER A 119 -8.65 2.23 -4.32
CA SER A 119 -8.35 2.46 -5.74
C SER A 119 -7.42 3.66 -5.92
N THR A 120 -7.75 4.81 -5.31
CA THR A 120 -6.92 6.03 -5.38
C THR A 120 -5.51 5.79 -4.86
N LEU A 121 -5.38 5.03 -3.79
CA LEU A 121 -4.08 4.67 -3.21
C LEU A 121 -3.24 3.84 -4.21
N LYS A 122 -3.81 2.79 -4.81
CA LYS A 122 -3.15 1.95 -5.82
C LYS A 122 -2.73 2.76 -7.04
N ASP A 123 -3.61 3.61 -7.56
CA ASP A 123 -3.34 4.45 -8.73
C ASP A 123 -2.21 5.46 -8.44
N SER A 124 -2.17 6.01 -7.22
CA SER A 124 -1.11 6.93 -6.79
C SER A 124 0.26 6.25 -6.72
N PHE A 125 0.33 5.01 -6.24
CA PHE A 125 1.56 4.21 -6.25
C PHE A 125 2.01 3.87 -7.67
N ALA A 126 1.09 3.56 -8.58
CA ALA A 126 1.42 3.33 -9.99
C ALA A 126 2.04 4.58 -10.62
N HIS A 127 1.46 5.77 -10.36
CA HIS A 127 2.00 7.05 -10.81
C HIS A 127 3.42 7.31 -10.26
N LEU A 128 3.62 7.15 -8.97
CA LEU A 128 4.92 7.33 -8.32
C LEU A 128 6.00 6.41 -8.90
N LYS A 129 5.69 5.11 -9.06
CA LYS A 129 6.62 4.14 -9.64
C LYS A 129 6.99 4.50 -11.08
N ALA A 130 6.01 4.91 -11.88
CA ALA A 130 6.25 5.35 -13.26
C ALA A 130 7.16 6.59 -13.32
N ALA A 131 6.98 7.53 -12.40
CA ALA A 131 7.84 8.72 -12.30
C ALA A 131 9.29 8.35 -11.98
N ILE A 132 9.52 7.48 -10.99
CA ILE A 132 10.87 7.03 -10.61
C ILE A 132 11.53 6.25 -11.76
N MET A 133 10.78 5.40 -12.47
CA MET A 133 11.32 4.67 -13.62
C MET A 133 11.71 5.57 -14.78
N LYS A 134 10.96 6.66 -15.00
CA LYS A 134 11.20 7.64 -16.08
C LYS A 134 12.34 8.59 -15.79
N MET A 135 12.64 8.86 -14.53
CA MET A 135 13.66 9.80 -14.11
C MET A 135 15.03 9.37 -14.64
N PRO A 136 15.80 10.25 -15.32
CA PRO A 136 17.16 9.95 -15.74
C PRO A 136 18.11 9.78 -14.54
N GLU A 137 19.01 8.80 -14.59
CA GLU A 137 20.03 8.61 -13.53
C GLU A 137 20.90 9.85 -13.32
N ALA A 138 21.23 10.55 -14.42
CA ALA A 138 22.01 11.78 -14.40
C ALA A 138 21.33 12.95 -13.63
N ASP A 139 20.03 12.87 -13.42
CA ASP A 139 19.25 13.91 -12.74
C ASP A 139 19.29 13.80 -11.22
N LEU A 140 19.74 12.67 -10.68
CA LEU A 140 19.79 12.44 -9.23
C LEU A 140 20.50 13.55 -8.45
N GLU A 141 21.52 14.15 -9.00
CA GLU A 141 22.31 15.23 -8.38
C GLU A 141 21.80 16.63 -8.73
N LYS A 142 20.74 16.76 -9.52
CA LYS A 142 20.13 18.07 -9.81
C LYS A 142 19.64 18.72 -8.54
N SER A 143 20.09 19.96 -8.31
CA SER A 143 19.67 20.76 -7.17
C SER A 143 18.30 21.39 -7.42
N LEU A 144 17.48 21.45 -6.39
CA LEU A 144 16.18 22.12 -6.38
C LEU A 144 15.96 22.87 -5.06
N ASP A 145 15.03 23.83 -5.06
CA ASP A 145 14.63 24.53 -3.85
C ASP A 145 13.66 23.67 -3.02
N TRP A 146 13.92 23.58 -1.71
CA TRP A 146 13.18 22.74 -0.80
C TRP A 146 13.09 23.36 0.60
N PHE A 147 11.89 23.71 1.06
CA PHE A 147 11.64 24.31 2.37
C PHE A 147 12.59 25.45 2.77
N GLY A 148 12.88 26.35 1.83
CA GLY A 148 13.76 27.49 2.08
C GLY A 148 15.27 27.19 2.02
N GLY A 149 15.64 25.94 1.69
CA GLY A 149 17.01 25.49 1.46
C GLY A 149 17.19 24.83 0.10
N LYS A 150 18.26 24.07 -0.06
CA LYS A 150 18.55 23.26 -1.24
C LYS A 150 18.44 21.78 -0.92
N ASN A 151 17.98 21.01 -1.89
CA ASN A 151 17.99 19.55 -1.90
C ASN A 151 18.38 19.07 -3.30
N THR A 152 18.44 17.78 -3.50
CA THR A 152 18.64 17.15 -4.81
C THR A 152 17.43 16.28 -5.16
N GLU A 153 17.30 15.92 -6.45
CA GLU A 153 16.25 14.97 -6.85
C GLU A 153 16.41 13.61 -6.14
N ARG A 154 17.66 13.17 -5.88
CA ARG A 154 17.96 12.04 -4.99
C ARG A 154 17.36 12.25 -3.58
N GLY A 155 17.55 13.43 -3.01
CA GLY A 155 17.02 13.79 -1.69
C GLY A 155 15.50 13.81 -1.65
N ILE A 156 14.82 14.12 -2.77
CA ILE A 156 13.36 14.01 -2.89
C ILE A 156 12.93 12.54 -2.86
N LEU A 157 13.64 11.64 -3.55
CA LEU A 157 13.35 10.20 -3.49
C LEU A 157 13.49 9.66 -2.06
N LEU A 158 14.53 10.07 -1.33
CA LEU A 158 14.71 9.71 0.08
C LEU A 158 13.56 10.28 0.95
N PHE A 159 13.15 11.52 0.72
CA PHE A 159 12.01 12.12 1.41
C PHE A 159 10.72 11.33 1.16
N ILE A 160 10.45 10.91 -0.07
CA ILE A 160 9.27 10.11 -0.44
C ILE A 160 9.23 8.81 0.38
N THR A 161 10.34 8.07 0.45
CA THR A 161 10.38 6.81 1.21
C THR A 161 10.18 7.03 2.72
N ARG A 162 10.80 8.08 3.28
CA ARG A 162 10.60 8.45 4.68
C ARG A 162 9.16 8.84 4.98
N HIS A 163 8.54 9.68 4.15
CA HIS A 163 7.16 10.12 4.29
C HIS A 163 6.18 8.93 4.29
N MET A 164 6.36 7.98 3.36
CA MET A 164 5.55 6.76 3.35
C MET A 164 5.75 5.93 4.61
N ALA A 165 6.99 5.77 5.10
CA ALA A 165 7.27 5.00 6.31
C ALA A 165 6.63 5.62 7.56
N GLU A 166 6.63 6.96 7.70
CA GLU A 166 5.97 7.69 8.76
C GLU A 166 4.45 7.39 8.77
N HIS A 167 3.80 7.49 7.62
CA HIS A 167 2.36 7.25 7.50
C HIS A 167 1.98 5.76 7.51
N LEU A 168 2.87 4.85 7.11
CA LEU A 168 2.63 3.43 7.31
C LEU A 168 2.64 3.08 8.80
N GLY A 169 3.58 3.60 9.57
CA GLY A 169 3.60 3.44 11.02
C GLY A 169 2.32 3.96 11.69
N GLN A 170 1.85 5.15 11.27
CA GLN A 170 0.57 5.70 11.70
C GLN A 170 -0.60 4.77 11.34
N SER A 171 -0.67 4.29 10.09
CA SER A 171 -1.75 3.41 9.64
C SER A 171 -1.76 2.06 10.37
N ILE A 172 -0.57 1.50 10.70
CA ILE A 172 -0.43 0.29 11.52
C ILE A 172 -1.00 0.52 12.93
N ALA A 173 -0.66 1.66 13.55
CA ALA A 173 -1.19 2.01 14.86
C ALA A 173 -2.73 2.13 14.83
N TYR A 174 -3.28 2.78 13.81
CA TYR A 174 -4.73 2.93 13.64
C TYR A 174 -5.41 1.58 13.42
N ALA A 175 -4.89 0.72 12.55
CA ALA A 175 -5.43 -0.61 12.31
C ALA A 175 -5.51 -1.41 13.62
N ARG A 176 -4.43 -1.44 14.41
CA ARG A 176 -4.41 -2.12 15.71
C ARG A 176 -5.40 -1.52 16.72
N SER A 177 -5.57 -0.19 16.72
CA SER A 177 -6.53 0.48 17.60
C SER A 177 -7.98 0.11 17.28
N VAL A 178 -8.29 -0.26 16.03
CA VAL A 178 -9.61 -0.74 15.62
C VAL A 178 -9.69 -2.28 15.54
N GLY A 179 -8.75 -2.99 16.16
CA GLY A 179 -8.77 -4.45 16.30
C GLY A 179 -8.26 -5.22 15.06
N VAL A 180 -7.62 -4.55 14.11
CA VAL A 180 -7.08 -5.18 12.90
C VAL A 180 -5.59 -5.50 13.06
N THR A 181 -5.23 -6.77 12.98
CA THR A 181 -3.84 -7.22 12.89
C THR A 181 -3.31 -6.94 11.47
N PRO A 182 -2.13 -6.32 11.30
CA PRO A 182 -1.55 -6.15 9.97
C PRO A 182 -1.36 -7.49 9.25
N PRO A 183 -1.76 -7.62 7.96
CA PRO A 183 -1.75 -8.90 7.24
C PRO A 183 -0.40 -9.62 7.20
N TRP A 184 0.71 -8.90 7.11
CA TRP A 184 2.06 -9.50 7.18
C TRP A 184 2.41 -10.08 8.56
N THR A 185 1.82 -9.56 9.65
CA THR A 185 1.96 -10.14 11.00
C THR A 185 1.22 -11.47 11.07
N GLU A 186 0.02 -11.54 10.52
CA GLU A 186 -0.73 -12.81 10.41
C GLU A 186 -0.01 -13.83 9.55
N ASP A 187 0.61 -13.40 8.43
CA ASP A 187 1.43 -14.27 7.58
C ASP A 187 2.59 -14.89 8.36
N GLN A 188 3.32 -14.07 9.14
CA GLN A 188 4.41 -14.55 9.99
C GLN A 188 3.92 -15.55 11.04
N GLN A 189 2.80 -15.27 11.70
CA GLN A 189 2.21 -16.18 12.68
C GLN A 189 1.83 -17.53 12.05
N ARG A 190 1.21 -17.50 10.86
CA ARG A 190 0.87 -18.71 10.09
C ARG A 190 2.11 -19.51 9.71
N GLN A 191 3.17 -18.87 9.26
CA GLN A 191 4.44 -19.53 8.92
C GLN A 191 5.09 -20.19 10.13
N GLN A 192 5.09 -19.53 11.29
CA GLN A 192 5.63 -20.07 12.54
C GLN A 192 4.83 -21.23 13.10
N ALA A 193 3.50 -21.25 12.85
CA ALA A 193 2.62 -22.34 13.28
C ALA A 193 2.72 -23.60 12.39
N GLN A 194 3.34 -23.52 11.19
CA GLN A 194 3.53 -24.68 10.34
C GLN A 194 4.68 -25.55 10.86
N PRO A 195 4.49 -26.90 10.97
CA PRO A 195 5.58 -27.80 11.37
C PRO A 195 6.76 -27.64 10.40
N GLN A 196 7.94 -27.38 10.91
CA GLN A 196 9.15 -27.38 10.09
C GLN A 196 9.32 -28.77 9.49
N LYS A 197 9.20 -28.91 8.18
CA LYS A 197 9.58 -30.14 7.48
C LYS A 197 11.09 -30.31 7.69
N LYS A 198 11.45 -31.29 8.52
CA LYS A 198 12.84 -31.77 8.69
C LYS A 198 13.28 -32.48 7.41
#